data_c4cd09f9a03cd5c480e15ba05b88d7ec
#
_entry.id   c4cd09f9a03cd5c480e15ba05b88d7ec
#
_cell.length_a   1.000
_cell.length_b   1.000
_cell.length_c   1.000
_cell.angle_alpha   90.00
_cell.angle_beta   90.00
_cell.angle_gamma   90.00
#
_symmetry.space_group_name_H-M   'P 1'
#
loop_
_entity.id
_entity.type
_entity.pdbx_description
1 polymer ?
#
loop_
_entity_poly.entity_id
_entity_poly.type
_entity_poly.pdbx_seq_one_letter_code
_entity_poly.pdbx_strand_id
1 'polypeptide(L)'
;MENDRRYAVLIDADNISEKYIKIILEETANNGIATYKRIYGDWTSTHMNKWKPVLLDNSIIPMQQYSYTTGKNATDSAMIIDAMDILYSDTVDGFCLVSSDSDFTRLAARLREAGKQVIGMGESKTPQPFISACNQFKYLDLLLEQKLEEEAAEAEKTAKASEEKVRKVRTKTRQQKDLEKKRQKDLNRVRNTIDAILEKFSDDDGWIFSGKLGDHLSKRLPDFDVRNFGFSKFTAFIKSLGSYEWNEILDNNHQKQIYFRRRVKDDKVGKTEEKKGVSE
;
A
#
# COMPACT_ATOMS: atom_id res chain seq x y z
N MET A 1 -18.04 5.17 -16.28
CA MET A 1 -18.02 3.70 -16.28
C MET A 1 -16.83 3.30 -15.48
N GLU A 2 -17.06 2.93 -14.24
CA GLU A 2 -16.03 2.45 -13.32
C GLU A 2 -15.55 1.08 -13.77
N ASN A 3 -14.33 0.87 -13.64
CA ASN A 3 -13.43 -0.07 -14.28
C ASN A 3 -13.71 -1.51 -13.81
N ASP A 4 -14.54 -2.23 -14.54
CA ASP A 4 -14.82 -3.67 -14.33
C ASP A 4 -13.61 -4.57 -14.71
N ARG A 5 -12.39 -4.15 -14.33
CA ARG A 5 -11.19 -4.96 -14.57
C ARG A 5 -11.30 -6.28 -13.84
N ARG A 6 -11.00 -7.35 -14.57
CA ARG A 6 -11.02 -8.72 -14.05
C ARG A 6 -9.65 -9.12 -13.55
N TYR A 7 -9.60 -9.61 -12.32
CA TYR A 7 -8.36 -10.04 -11.68
C TYR A 7 -8.35 -11.53 -11.36
N ALA A 8 -7.18 -12.15 -11.54
CA ALA A 8 -6.86 -13.45 -10.96
C ALA A 8 -6.16 -13.25 -9.62
N VAL A 9 -6.77 -13.69 -8.53
CA VAL A 9 -6.21 -13.69 -7.18
C VAL A 9 -5.56 -15.03 -6.91
N LEU A 10 -4.24 -15.04 -6.81
CA LEU A 10 -3.42 -16.24 -6.62
C LEU A 10 -2.69 -16.11 -5.29
N ILE A 11 -3.00 -17.01 -4.34
CA ILE A 11 -2.56 -16.92 -2.95
C ILE A 11 -1.60 -18.07 -2.64
N ASP A 12 -0.43 -17.75 -2.16
CA ASP A 12 0.56 -18.68 -1.65
C ASP A 12 0.27 -18.96 -0.15
N ALA A 13 -0.31 -20.13 0.15
CA ALA A 13 -0.69 -20.50 1.50
C ALA A 13 0.48 -20.86 2.41
N ASP A 14 1.65 -21.16 1.84
CA ASP A 14 2.85 -21.48 2.62
C ASP A 14 3.49 -20.21 3.21
N ASN A 15 3.34 -19.06 2.54
CA ASN A 15 3.93 -17.79 2.94
C ASN A 15 2.95 -16.77 3.53
N ILE A 16 1.64 -16.99 3.39
CA ILE A 16 0.60 -16.03 3.82
C ILE A 16 -0.33 -16.69 4.84
N SER A 17 -0.74 -15.92 5.85
CA SER A 17 -1.69 -16.38 6.87
C SER A 17 -3.14 -16.12 6.48
N GLU A 18 -4.04 -17.03 6.89
CA GLU A 18 -5.50 -16.94 6.68
C GLU A 18 -6.13 -15.66 7.25
N LYS A 19 -5.52 -15.06 8.26
CA LYS A 19 -6.02 -13.81 8.89
C LYS A 19 -6.10 -12.63 7.91
N TYR A 20 -5.36 -12.68 6.80
CA TYR A 20 -5.31 -11.59 5.81
C TYR A 20 -6.40 -11.70 4.74
N ILE A 21 -7.18 -12.79 4.68
CA ILE A 21 -8.07 -13.04 3.54
C ILE A 21 -9.08 -11.92 3.29
N LYS A 22 -9.67 -11.36 4.35
CA LYS A 22 -10.62 -10.25 4.23
C LYS A 22 -9.97 -9.03 3.57
N ILE A 23 -8.76 -8.70 3.97
CA ILE A 23 -7.99 -7.58 3.41
C ILE A 23 -7.62 -7.85 1.95
N ILE A 24 -7.17 -9.06 1.63
CA ILE A 24 -6.83 -9.45 0.26
C ILE A 24 -8.03 -9.26 -0.67
N LEU A 25 -9.21 -9.71 -0.27
CA LEU A 25 -10.43 -9.60 -1.07
C LEU A 25 -10.92 -8.15 -1.15
N GLU A 26 -10.88 -7.39 -0.06
CA GLU A 26 -11.22 -5.96 -0.04
C GLU A 26 -10.29 -5.14 -0.95
N GLU A 27 -8.97 -5.36 -0.86
CA GLU A 27 -8.00 -4.66 -1.73
C GLU A 27 -8.16 -5.07 -3.20
N THR A 28 -8.52 -6.32 -3.47
CA THR A 28 -8.85 -6.75 -4.85
C THR A 28 -10.10 -6.05 -5.35
N ALA A 29 -11.18 -6.01 -4.56
CA ALA A 29 -12.44 -5.36 -4.91
C ALA A 29 -12.30 -3.85 -5.16
N ASN A 30 -11.37 -3.19 -4.46
CA ASN A 30 -11.02 -1.78 -4.70
C ASN A 30 -10.39 -1.54 -6.09
N ASN A 31 -9.87 -2.57 -6.73
CA ASN A 31 -9.21 -2.49 -8.05
C ASN A 31 -10.04 -3.09 -9.19
N GLY A 32 -11.00 -3.97 -8.88
CA GLY A 32 -11.86 -4.61 -9.87
C GLY A 32 -12.50 -5.90 -9.36
N ILE A 33 -12.87 -6.79 -10.26
CA ILE A 33 -13.60 -8.02 -9.98
C ILE A 33 -12.63 -9.21 -9.90
N ALA A 34 -12.67 -9.96 -8.78
CA ALA A 34 -11.93 -11.20 -8.63
C ALA A 34 -12.60 -12.33 -9.43
N THR A 35 -12.15 -12.58 -10.67
CA THR A 35 -12.66 -13.65 -11.55
C THR A 35 -12.13 -15.02 -11.13
N TYR A 36 -10.84 -15.10 -10.80
CA TYR A 36 -10.22 -16.28 -10.23
C TYR A 36 -9.83 -16.00 -8.78
N LYS A 37 -10.15 -16.94 -7.90
CA LYS A 37 -9.70 -16.93 -6.50
C LYS A 37 -9.12 -18.30 -6.20
N ARG A 38 -7.80 -18.45 -6.28
CA ARG A 38 -7.08 -19.70 -6.11
C ARG A 38 -6.03 -19.58 -5.01
N ILE A 39 -5.86 -20.65 -4.26
CA ILE A 39 -4.85 -20.73 -3.20
C ILE A 39 -4.08 -22.03 -3.35
N TYR A 40 -2.77 -21.92 -3.26
CA TYR A 40 -1.82 -23.01 -3.54
C TYR A 40 -1.17 -23.49 -2.25
N GLY A 41 -1.08 -24.79 -2.06
CA GLY A 41 -0.46 -25.40 -0.88
C GLY A 41 -0.61 -26.89 -0.85
N ASP A 42 0.06 -27.53 0.11
CA ASP A 42 -0.14 -28.95 0.40
C ASP A 42 -1.28 -29.13 1.41
N TRP A 43 -2.49 -29.35 0.91
CA TRP A 43 -3.72 -29.51 1.70
C TRP A 43 -3.77 -30.77 2.54
N THR A 44 -2.79 -31.66 2.43
CA THR A 44 -2.60 -32.80 3.32
C THR A 44 -1.89 -32.40 4.61
N SER A 45 -1.21 -31.25 4.61
CA SER A 45 -0.53 -30.70 5.78
C SER A 45 -1.53 -30.16 6.82
N THR A 46 -1.22 -30.39 8.10
CA THR A 46 -2.01 -29.87 9.22
C THR A 46 -2.00 -28.34 9.30
N HIS A 47 -0.98 -27.69 8.76
CA HIS A 47 -0.89 -26.23 8.70
C HIS A 47 -2.03 -25.60 7.89
N MET A 48 -2.55 -26.31 6.89
CA MET A 48 -3.65 -25.85 6.03
C MET A 48 -5.02 -25.92 6.70
N ASN A 49 -5.15 -26.56 7.89
CA ASN A 49 -6.44 -26.70 8.56
C ASN A 49 -7.10 -25.35 8.90
N LYS A 50 -6.32 -24.31 9.17
CA LYS A 50 -6.83 -22.96 9.46
C LYS A 50 -7.48 -22.29 8.25
N TRP A 51 -7.05 -22.66 7.05
CA TRP A 51 -7.59 -22.12 5.80
C TRP A 51 -8.95 -22.72 5.44
N LYS A 52 -9.25 -23.98 5.82
CA LYS A 52 -10.47 -24.70 5.38
C LYS A 52 -11.78 -23.93 5.58
N PRO A 53 -12.07 -23.35 6.78
CA PRO A 53 -13.30 -22.58 6.98
C PRO A 53 -13.33 -21.35 6.07
N VAL A 54 -12.18 -20.67 5.96
CA VAL A 54 -12.02 -19.41 5.23
C VAL A 54 -12.24 -19.60 3.73
N LEU A 55 -11.83 -20.74 3.16
CA LEU A 55 -11.99 -21.05 1.74
C LEU A 55 -13.46 -21.12 1.34
N LEU A 56 -14.29 -21.82 2.13
CA LEU A 56 -15.71 -21.99 1.87
C LEU A 56 -16.45 -20.65 1.93
N ASP A 57 -16.21 -19.89 2.99
CA ASP A 57 -16.87 -18.60 3.21
C ASP A 57 -16.58 -17.56 2.11
N ASN A 58 -15.43 -17.69 1.44
CA ASN A 58 -14.96 -16.73 0.43
C ASN A 58 -14.93 -17.27 -1.00
N SER A 59 -15.42 -18.51 -1.23
CA SER A 59 -15.42 -19.18 -2.54
C SER A 59 -14.02 -19.20 -3.17
N ILE A 60 -13.00 -19.61 -2.40
CA ILE A 60 -11.62 -19.73 -2.86
C ILE A 60 -11.35 -21.19 -3.21
N ILE A 61 -10.77 -21.44 -4.38
CA ILE A 61 -10.48 -22.78 -4.87
C ILE A 61 -9.09 -23.21 -4.39
N PRO A 62 -9.00 -24.27 -3.56
CA PRO A 62 -7.71 -24.83 -3.16
C PRO A 62 -7.08 -25.61 -4.31
N MET A 63 -5.84 -25.27 -4.64
CA MET A 63 -5.01 -25.97 -5.61
C MET A 63 -4.03 -26.86 -4.86
N GLN A 64 -4.18 -28.20 -5.02
CA GLN A 64 -3.32 -29.15 -4.33
C GLN A 64 -1.99 -29.29 -5.03
N GLN A 65 -0.91 -29.15 -4.29
CA GLN A 65 0.42 -29.51 -4.70
C GLN A 65 1.10 -30.35 -3.61
N TYR A 66 1.43 -31.62 -3.94
CA TYR A 66 2.17 -32.46 -3.02
C TYR A 66 3.64 -32.05 -2.96
N SER A 67 4.16 -31.92 -1.75
CA SER A 67 5.59 -31.73 -1.52
C SER A 67 6.31 -33.07 -1.47
N TYR A 68 6.81 -33.56 -2.63
CA TYR A 68 7.57 -34.83 -2.70
C TYR A 68 8.93 -34.77 -1.99
N THR A 69 9.45 -33.56 -1.75
CA THR A 69 10.73 -33.34 -1.08
C THR A 69 10.61 -32.10 -0.20
N THR A 70 10.90 -32.23 1.08
CA THR A 70 10.86 -31.11 2.04
C THR A 70 11.81 -29.99 1.59
N GLY A 71 11.31 -28.74 1.59
CA GLY A 71 12.10 -27.56 1.28
C GLY A 71 12.30 -27.27 -0.22
N LYS A 72 11.48 -27.84 -1.12
CA LYS A 72 11.45 -27.47 -2.54
C LYS A 72 10.19 -26.66 -2.86
N ASN A 73 10.33 -25.70 -3.76
CA ASN A 73 9.31 -24.73 -4.22
C ASN A 73 8.25 -25.38 -5.13
N ALA A 74 7.64 -26.49 -4.68
CA ALA A 74 6.66 -27.22 -5.47
C ALA A 74 5.36 -26.42 -5.62
N THR A 75 4.92 -25.77 -4.54
CA THR A 75 3.76 -24.88 -4.47
C THR A 75 3.94 -23.68 -5.38
N ASP A 76 5.13 -23.05 -5.34
CA ASP A 76 5.45 -21.89 -6.18
C ASP A 76 5.38 -22.24 -7.66
N SER A 77 5.94 -23.41 -8.04
CA SER A 77 5.90 -23.90 -9.42
C SER A 77 4.46 -24.10 -9.91
N ALA A 78 3.57 -24.65 -9.07
CA ALA A 78 2.16 -24.84 -9.43
C ALA A 78 1.46 -23.47 -9.63
N MET A 79 1.70 -22.51 -8.74
CA MET A 79 1.15 -21.16 -8.88
C MET A 79 1.67 -20.44 -10.13
N ILE A 80 2.97 -20.60 -10.45
CA ILE A 80 3.57 -20.01 -11.66
C ILE A 80 2.95 -20.60 -12.92
N ILE A 81 2.81 -21.92 -13.01
CA ILE A 81 2.23 -22.60 -14.18
C ILE A 81 0.80 -22.14 -14.40
N ASP A 82 -0.02 -22.16 -13.36
CA ASP A 82 -1.42 -21.78 -13.43
C ASP A 82 -1.59 -20.27 -13.77
N ALA A 83 -0.72 -19.40 -13.23
CA ALA A 83 -0.69 -18.00 -13.62
C ALA A 83 -0.40 -17.79 -15.10
N MET A 84 0.50 -18.61 -15.68
CA MET A 84 0.81 -18.57 -17.11
C MET A 84 -0.35 -19.10 -17.96
N ASP A 85 -1.04 -20.15 -17.52
CA ASP A 85 -2.23 -20.67 -18.20
C ASP A 85 -3.35 -19.63 -18.22
N ILE A 86 -3.60 -18.95 -17.10
CA ILE A 86 -4.56 -17.84 -17.01
C ILE A 86 -4.13 -16.67 -17.91
N LEU A 87 -2.84 -16.33 -17.95
CA LEU A 87 -2.31 -15.30 -18.83
C LEU A 87 -2.64 -15.59 -20.30
N TYR A 88 -2.36 -16.81 -20.75
CA TYR A 88 -2.59 -17.21 -22.14
C TYR A 88 -4.06 -17.39 -22.49
N SER A 89 -4.94 -17.63 -21.52
CA SER A 89 -6.40 -17.64 -21.75
C SER A 89 -6.97 -16.25 -22.03
N ASP A 90 -6.22 -15.20 -21.74
CA ASP A 90 -6.58 -13.78 -21.90
C ASP A 90 -7.94 -13.38 -21.28
N THR A 91 -8.32 -14.06 -20.19
CA THR A 91 -9.61 -13.89 -19.53
C THR A 91 -9.61 -12.81 -18.44
N VAL A 92 -8.42 -12.28 -18.07
CA VAL A 92 -8.24 -11.29 -17.00
C VAL A 92 -7.41 -10.10 -17.47
N ASP A 93 -7.65 -8.96 -16.85
CA ASP A 93 -6.93 -7.71 -17.09
C ASP A 93 -5.74 -7.52 -16.15
N GLY A 94 -5.69 -8.31 -15.05
CA GLY A 94 -4.63 -8.24 -14.08
C GLY A 94 -4.55 -9.43 -13.13
N PHE A 95 -3.51 -9.42 -12.30
CA PHE A 95 -3.21 -10.46 -11.32
C PHE A 95 -2.97 -9.83 -9.96
N CYS A 96 -3.53 -10.43 -8.91
CA CYS A 96 -3.16 -10.20 -7.53
C CYS A 96 -2.28 -11.37 -7.08
N LEU A 97 -0.98 -11.13 -6.94
CA LEU A 97 -0.02 -12.12 -6.46
C LEU A 97 0.17 -11.93 -4.95
N VAL A 98 -0.29 -12.91 -4.18
CA VAL A 98 -0.34 -12.81 -2.72
C VAL A 98 0.71 -13.74 -2.11
N SER A 99 1.91 -13.20 -1.92
CA SER A 99 3.06 -13.87 -1.30
C SER A 99 4.08 -12.85 -0.79
N SER A 100 4.95 -13.26 0.12
CA SER A 100 6.13 -12.51 0.55
C SER A 100 7.45 -13.07 -0.03
N ASP A 101 7.36 -14.03 -0.96
CA ASP A 101 8.52 -14.68 -1.55
C ASP A 101 9.04 -13.93 -2.79
N SER A 102 10.35 -13.79 -2.86
CA SER A 102 11.05 -13.18 -4.00
C SER A 102 11.04 -14.05 -5.27
N ASP A 103 10.74 -15.34 -5.16
CA ASP A 103 10.73 -16.27 -6.30
C ASP A 103 9.64 -15.91 -7.31
N PHE A 104 8.58 -15.22 -6.87
CA PHE A 104 7.55 -14.66 -7.75
C PHE A 104 7.96 -13.39 -8.51
N THR A 105 9.17 -12.85 -8.29
CA THR A 105 9.66 -11.64 -8.97
C THR A 105 9.61 -11.79 -10.49
N ARG A 106 10.09 -12.95 -11.03
CA ARG A 106 10.09 -13.19 -12.46
C ARG A 106 8.69 -13.37 -13.04
N LEU A 107 7.79 -13.99 -12.29
CA LEU A 107 6.38 -14.09 -12.67
C LEU A 107 5.75 -12.70 -12.79
N ALA A 108 5.88 -11.86 -11.76
CA ALA A 108 5.35 -10.50 -11.76
C ALA A 108 5.87 -9.67 -12.96
N ALA A 109 7.18 -9.73 -13.24
CA ALA A 109 7.78 -9.08 -14.40
C ALA A 109 7.18 -9.60 -15.72
N ARG A 110 7.04 -10.92 -15.87
CA ARG A 110 6.49 -11.56 -17.10
C ARG A 110 5.03 -11.17 -17.36
N LEU A 111 4.20 -11.11 -16.31
CA LEU A 111 2.81 -10.68 -16.42
C LEU A 111 2.72 -9.20 -16.85
N ARG A 112 3.56 -8.34 -16.32
CA ARG A 112 3.65 -6.92 -16.73
C ARG A 112 4.15 -6.75 -18.15
N GLU A 113 5.14 -7.53 -18.59
CA GLU A 113 5.62 -7.57 -19.99
C GLU A 113 4.50 -7.93 -20.95
N ALA A 114 3.54 -8.76 -20.52
CA ALA A 114 2.35 -9.10 -21.30
C ALA A 114 1.23 -8.03 -21.20
N GLY A 115 1.50 -6.86 -20.60
CA GLY A 115 0.54 -5.77 -20.50
C GLY A 115 -0.49 -5.91 -19.37
N LYS A 116 -0.37 -6.95 -18.52
CA LYS A 116 -1.31 -7.14 -17.40
C LYS A 116 -0.96 -6.27 -16.21
N GLN A 117 -1.99 -5.83 -15.46
CA GLN A 117 -1.80 -5.16 -14.18
C GLN A 117 -1.40 -6.18 -13.12
N VAL A 118 -0.35 -5.89 -12.35
CA VAL A 118 0.12 -6.78 -11.27
C VAL A 118 0.06 -6.05 -9.94
N ILE A 119 -0.78 -6.55 -9.03
CA ILE A 119 -0.89 -6.10 -7.65
C ILE A 119 -0.22 -7.16 -6.77
N GLY A 120 0.93 -6.82 -6.18
CA GLY A 120 1.57 -7.64 -5.16
C GLY A 120 0.92 -7.40 -3.80
N MET A 121 0.72 -8.44 -3.02
CA MET A 121 0.24 -8.34 -1.64
C MET A 121 1.09 -9.25 -0.76
N GLY A 122 1.73 -8.70 0.26
CA GLY A 122 2.60 -9.46 1.15
C GLY A 122 2.87 -8.73 2.46
N GLU A 123 3.70 -9.29 3.31
CA GLU A 123 4.09 -8.67 4.57
C GLU A 123 5.23 -7.68 4.37
N SER A 124 5.48 -6.82 5.36
CA SER A 124 6.56 -5.80 5.36
C SER A 124 7.98 -6.36 5.20
N LYS A 125 8.14 -7.68 5.40
CA LYS A 125 9.41 -8.40 5.18
C LYS A 125 9.69 -8.70 3.70
N THR A 126 8.70 -8.51 2.82
CA THR A 126 8.81 -8.83 1.38
C THR A 126 10.01 -8.14 0.75
N PRO A 127 10.85 -8.86 -0.02
CA PRO A 127 12.03 -8.30 -0.66
C PRO A 127 11.70 -7.26 -1.72
N GLN A 128 12.51 -6.20 -1.78
CA GLN A 128 12.34 -5.08 -2.71
C GLN A 128 12.25 -5.50 -4.20
N PRO A 129 12.99 -6.51 -4.69
CA PRO A 129 12.86 -6.96 -6.09
C PRO A 129 11.43 -7.35 -6.47
N PHE A 130 10.72 -8.10 -5.61
CA PHE A 130 9.33 -8.49 -5.88
C PHE A 130 8.40 -7.27 -5.85
N ILE A 131 8.55 -6.37 -4.87
CA ILE A 131 7.78 -5.13 -4.78
C ILE A 131 7.93 -4.29 -6.06
N SER A 132 9.16 -4.12 -6.53
CA SER A 132 9.47 -3.33 -7.73
C SER A 132 8.99 -3.98 -9.03
N ALA A 133 8.82 -5.31 -9.04
CA ALA A 133 8.27 -6.03 -10.17
C ALA A 133 6.76 -5.84 -10.33
N CYS A 134 6.05 -5.40 -9.30
CA CYS A 134 4.61 -5.13 -9.34
C CYS A 134 4.29 -3.70 -9.83
N ASN A 135 3.05 -3.49 -10.32
CA ASN A 135 2.54 -2.13 -10.58
C ASN A 135 2.14 -1.44 -9.28
N GLN A 136 1.56 -2.21 -8.34
CA GLN A 136 1.22 -1.78 -7.00
C GLN A 136 1.61 -2.87 -6.02
N PHE A 137 1.93 -2.49 -4.78
CA PHE A 137 2.21 -3.44 -3.71
C PHE A 137 1.49 -3.02 -2.42
N LYS A 138 0.84 -3.98 -1.75
CA LYS A 138 0.08 -3.78 -0.52
C LYS A 138 0.68 -4.57 0.63
N TYR A 139 0.98 -3.89 1.73
CA TYR A 139 1.50 -4.52 2.94
C TYR A 139 0.35 -5.00 3.83
N LEU A 140 0.10 -6.31 3.82
CA LEU A 140 -1.04 -6.93 4.52
C LEU A 140 -0.98 -6.78 6.03
N ASP A 141 0.22 -6.84 6.61
CA ASP A 141 0.45 -6.67 8.04
C ASP A 141 0.13 -5.24 8.51
N LEU A 142 0.52 -4.22 7.73
CA LEU A 142 0.23 -2.83 8.03
C LEU A 142 -1.27 -2.52 7.88
N LEU A 143 -1.90 -3.05 6.83
CA LEU A 143 -3.34 -2.88 6.61
C LEU A 143 -4.17 -3.54 7.70
N LEU A 144 -3.74 -4.73 8.19
CA LEU A 144 -4.41 -5.39 9.30
C LEU A 144 -4.28 -4.61 10.61
N GLU A 145 -3.06 -4.12 10.90
CA GLU A 145 -2.82 -3.30 12.11
C GLU A 145 -3.71 -2.06 12.11
N GLN A 146 -3.77 -1.34 11.00
CA GLN A 146 -4.62 -0.16 10.87
C GLN A 146 -6.11 -0.49 11.05
N LYS A 147 -6.60 -1.57 10.42
CA LYS A 147 -8.00 -1.98 10.54
C LYS A 147 -8.37 -2.30 11.99
N LEU A 148 -7.49 -2.99 12.71
CA LEU A 148 -7.69 -3.30 14.13
C LEU A 148 -7.67 -2.04 15.02
N GLU A 149 -6.83 -1.06 14.69
CA GLU A 149 -6.80 0.24 15.39
C GLU A 149 -8.09 1.04 15.14
N GLU A 150 -8.61 1.04 13.90
CA GLU A 150 -9.87 1.70 13.55
C GLU A 150 -11.06 1.04 14.25
N GLU A 151 -11.16 -0.30 14.25
CA GLU A 151 -12.19 -1.06 14.96
C GLU A 151 -12.14 -0.82 16.47
N ALA A 152 -10.95 -0.78 17.06
CA ALA A 152 -10.76 -0.47 18.47
C ALA A 152 -11.18 0.96 18.82
N ALA A 153 -10.87 1.94 17.96
CA ALA A 153 -11.25 3.33 18.14
C ALA A 153 -12.77 3.54 17.99
N GLU A 154 -13.44 2.79 17.10
CA GLU A 154 -14.91 2.80 16.96
C GLU A 154 -15.58 2.14 18.17
N ALA A 155 -15.07 1.01 18.65
CA ALA A 155 -15.55 0.34 19.86
C ALA A 155 -15.40 1.23 21.10
N GLU A 156 -14.28 1.98 21.21
CA GLU A 156 -14.10 2.97 22.28
C GLU A 156 -15.05 4.17 22.16
N LYS A 157 -15.41 4.62 20.97
CA LYS A 157 -16.41 5.69 20.77
C LYS A 157 -17.81 5.25 21.20
N THR A 158 -18.15 3.99 20.94
CA THR A 158 -19.41 3.37 21.40
C THR A 158 -19.41 3.05 22.90
N ALA A 159 -18.24 2.76 23.49
CA ALA A 159 -18.07 2.47 24.92
C ALA A 159 -17.88 3.75 25.79
N LYS A 160 -17.50 4.90 25.22
CA LYS A 160 -17.33 6.19 25.93
C LYS A 160 -18.62 6.88 26.35
N ALA A 161 -19.75 6.15 26.35
CA ALA A 161 -20.88 6.51 27.20
C ALA A 161 -20.67 6.10 28.68
N SER A 162 -19.59 5.41 29.06
CA SER A 162 -19.26 5.08 30.47
C SER A 162 -17.76 4.83 30.65
N GLU A 163 -17.13 5.75 31.40
CA GLU A 163 -15.92 5.63 32.25
C GLU A 163 -14.50 5.53 31.62
N GLU A 164 -13.80 6.60 31.86
CA GLU A 164 -12.43 6.93 32.38
C GLU A 164 -11.22 5.97 32.13
N LYS A 165 -10.21 6.59 31.52
CA LYS A 165 -8.75 6.38 31.44
C LYS A 165 -8.09 5.23 32.22
N VAL A 166 -7.38 4.39 31.49
CA VAL A 166 -6.10 3.81 31.94
C VAL A 166 -5.02 3.99 30.85
N ARG A 167 -4.06 4.85 31.17
CA ARG A 167 -2.87 5.18 30.38
C ARG A 167 -1.84 4.05 30.49
N LYS A 168 -1.74 3.17 29.48
CA LYS A 168 -0.63 2.21 29.40
C LYS A 168 0.54 2.81 28.60
N VAL A 169 1.60 3.19 29.34
CA VAL A 169 2.93 3.43 28.77
C VAL A 169 3.48 2.09 28.32
N ARG A 170 3.50 1.82 27.01
CA ARG A 170 4.17 0.66 26.43
C ARG A 170 5.64 0.98 26.24
N THR A 171 6.51 0.24 26.92
CA THR A 171 7.95 0.20 26.62
C THR A 171 8.15 -0.37 25.22
N LYS A 172 8.71 0.44 24.30
CA LYS A 172 8.93 0.03 22.91
C LYS A 172 9.93 -1.11 22.82
N THR A 173 9.51 -2.23 22.28
CA THR A 173 10.34 -3.42 22.02
C THR A 173 11.35 -3.14 20.90
N ARG A 174 12.44 -3.91 20.81
CA ARG A 174 13.48 -3.78 19.77
C ARG A 174 12.89 -3.82 18.36
N GLN A 175 11.88 -4.67 18.13
CA GLN A 175 11.13 -4.78 16.86
C GLN A 175 10.39 -3.48 16.50
N GLN A 176 9.80 -2.76 17.47
CA GLN A 176 9.13 -1.48 17.23
C GLN A 176 10.11 -0.37 16.83
N LYS A 177 11.33 -0.38 17.38
CA LYS A 177 12.39 0.58 17.00
C LYS A 177 12.89 0.36 15.57
N ASP A 178 13.00 -0.90 15.14
CA ASP A 178 13.41 -1.23 13.78
C ASP A 178 12.31 -0.89 12.76
N LEU A 179 11.04 -1.08 13.12
CA LEU A 179 9.88 -0.66 12.33
C LEU A 179 9.80 0.86 12.19
N GLU A 180 10.03 1.62 13.28
CA GLU A 180 10.08 3.08 13.22
C GLU A 180 11.22 3.59 12.33
N LYS A 181 12.40 2.97 12.39
CA LYS A 181 13.54 3.34 11.51
C LYS A 181 13.20 3.08 10.04
N LYS A 182 12.54 1.95 9.73
CA LYS A 182 12.07 1.61 8.39
C LYS A 182 11.06 2.65 7.93
N ARG A 183 10.04 2.95 8.74
CA ARG A 183 9.02 3.96 8.45
C ARG A 183 9.60 5.35 8.18
N GLN A 184 10.62 5.77 8.96
CA GLN A 184 11.31 7.04 8.75
C GLN A 184 12.10 7.07 7.44
N LYS A 185 12.74 5.95 7.07
CA LYS A 185 13.45 5.80 5.80
C LYS A 185 12.48 5.88 4.61
N ASP A 186 11.33 5.21 4.72
CA ASP A 186 10.30 5.22 3.69
C ASP A 186 9.68 6.62 3.54
N LEU A 187 9.45 7.31 4.66
CA LEU A 187 8.98 8.70 4.64
C LEU A 187 9.94 9.65 3.92
N ASN A 188 11.25 9.51 4.15
CA ASN A 188 12.27 10.30 3.45
C ASN A 188 12.31 9.98 1.95
N ARG A 189 12.15 8.69 1.58
CA ARG A 189 12.06 8.27 0.18
C ARG A 189 10.84 8.90 -0.50
N VAL A 190 9.69 8.91 0.15
CA VAL A 190 8.47 9.55 -0.34
C VAL A 190 8.68 11.07 -0.52
N ARG A 191 9.24 11.77 0.48
CA ARG A 191 9.54 13.21 0.39
C ARG A 191 10.43 13.53 -0.81
N ASN A 192 11.55 12.82 -0.96
CA ASN A 192 12.47 13.03 -2.08
C ASN A 192 11.79 12.80 -3.44
N THR A 193 10.87 11.83 -3.50
CA THR A 193 10.12 11.55 -4.73
C THR A 193 9.10 12.66 -5.01
N ILE A 194 8.41 13.18 -3.99
CA ILE A 194 7.50 14.33 -4.13
C ILE A 194 8.27 15.56 -4.62
N ASP A 195 9.42 15.86 -4.02
CA ASP A 195 10.25 16.99 -4.42
C ASP A 195 10.68 16.90 -5.91
N ALA A 196 11.09 15.71 -6.35
CA ALA A 196 11.45 15.46 -7.75
C ALA A 196 10.23 15.51 -8.72
N ILE A 197 9.01 15.23 -8.23
CA ILE A 197 7.78 15.38 -9.01
C ILE A 197 7.43 16.86 -9.12
N LEU A 198 7.49 17.62 -8.03
CA LEU A 198 7.25 19.06 -8.02
C LEU A 198 8.19 19.78 -8.96
N GLU A 199 9.50 19.50 -8.90
CA GLU A 199 10.50 20.12 -9.78
C GLU A 199 10.20 19.90 -11.27
N LYS A 200 9.61 18.77 -11.64
CA LYS A 200 9.42 18.39 -13.05
C LYS A 200 8.02 18.68 -13.60
N PHE A 201 6.98 18.67 -12.76
CA PHE A 201 5.59 18.62 -13.20
C PHE A 201 4.69 19.69 -12.60
N SER A 202 5.21 20.59 -11.74
CA SER A 202 4.49 21.78 -11.30
C SER A 202 4.34 22.78 -12.45
N ASP A 203 3.41 23.73 -12.28
CA ASP A 203 3.29 24.90 -13.14
C ASP A 203 4.41 25.92 -12.89
N ASP A 204 4.36 27.06 -13.60
CA ASP A 204 5.37 28.11 -13.52
C ASP A 204 5.46 28.74 -12.12
N ASP A 205 4.39 28.70 -11.33
CA ASP A 205 4.32 29.17 -9.94
C ASP A 205 4.69 28.08 -8.91
N GLY A 206 5.07 26.90 -9.38
CA GLY A 206 5.48 25.74 -8.57
C GLY A 206 4.32 24.91 -7.99
N TRP A 207 3.07 25.12 -8.44
CA TRP A 207 1.91 24.38 -7.99
C TRP A 207 1.66 23.10 -8.79
N ILE A 208 1.20 22.06 -8.14
CA ILE A 208 0.72 20.82 -8.76
C ILE A 208 -0.61 20.40 -8.17
N PHE A 209 -1.53 19.96 -9.02
CA PHE A 209 -2.81 19.39 -8.58
C PHE A 209 -2.58 18.09 -7.80
N SER A 210 -3.29 17.91 -6.67
CA SER A 210 -3.12 16.76 -5.77
C SER A 210 -3.33 15.40 -6.45
N GLY A 211 -4.30 15.31 -7.38
CA GLY A 211 -4.53 14.09 -8.16
C GLY A 211 -3.35 13.74 -9.06
N LYS A 212 -2.80 14.74 -9.78
CA LYS A 212 -1.61 14.56 -10.62
C LYS A 212 -0.38 14.16 -9.80
N LEU A 213 -0.19 14.79 -8.63
CA LEU A 213 0.88 14.43 -7.70
C LEU A 213 0.76 12.98 -7.23
N GLY A 214 -0.45 12.55 -6.82
CA GLY A 214 -0.71 11.18 -6.37
C GLY A 214 -0.47 10.14 -7.47
N ASP A 215 -0.92 10.41 -8.69
CA ASP A 215 -0.73 9.54 -9.85
C ASP A 215 0.76 9.35 -10.20
N HIS A 216 1.53 10.44 -10.24
CA HIS A 216 2.98 10.36 -10.46
C HIS A 216 3.72 9.65 -9.33
N LEU A 217 3.27 9.82 -8.08
CA LEU A 217 3.89 9.18 -6.93
C LEU A 217 3.66 7.67 -6.93
N SER A 218 2.44 7.22 -7.19
CA SER A 218 2.09 5.79 -7.29
C SER A 218 2.85 5.09 -8.43
N LYS A 219 3.06 5.77 -9.57
CA LYS A 219 3.83 5.22 -10.68
C LYS A 219 5.33 5.05 -10.37
N ARG A 220 5.89 5.89 -9.49
CA ARG A 220 7.32 5.84 -9.10
C ARG A 220 7.58 4.95 -7.88
N LEU A 221 6.62 4.83 -6.99
CA LEU A 221 6.69 4.06 -5.76
C LEU A 221 5.52 3.08 -5.72
N PRO A 222 5.68 1.84 -6.24
CA PRO A 222 4.61 0.84 -6.28
C PRO A 222 4.02 0.50 -4.91
N ASP A 223 4.84 0.56 -3.86
CA ASP A 223 4.50 0.30 -2.46
C ASP A 223 3.96 1.53 -1.71
N PHE A 224 3.79 2.68 -2.40
CA PHE A 224 3.26 3.87 -1.76
C PHE A 224 1.76 3.71 -1.48
N ASP A 225 1.42 3.76 -0.21
CA ASP A 225 0.05 3.88 0.28
C ASP A 225 0.04 4.77 1.52
N VAL A 226 -0.84 5.75 1.56
CA VAL A 226 -0.93 6.69 2.71
C VAL A 226 -1.28 5.99 4.01
N ARG A 227 -1.95 4.83 3.91
CA ARG A 227 -2.31 3.98 5.06
C ARG A 227 -1.07 3.41 5.75
N ASN A 228 0.03 3.16 5.02
CA ASN A 228 1.31 2.73 5.60
C ASN A 228 1.90 3.78 6.57
N PHE A 229 1.42 5.03 6.48
CA PHE A 229 1.82 6.16 7.34
C PHE A 229 0.73 6.56 8.33
N GLY A 230 -0.40 5.82 8.40
CA GLY A 230 -1.51 6.08 9.32
C GLY A 230 -2.48 7.16 8.86
N PHE A 231 -2.58 7.41 7.54
CA PHE A 231 -3.51 8.38 6.96
C PHE A 231 -4.53 7.70 6.06
N SER A 232 -5.79 8.13 6.13
CA SER A 232 -6.86 7.66 5.24
C SER A 232 -6.97 8.46 3.94
N LYS A 233 -6.39 9.69 3.90
CA LYS A 233 -6.49 10.60 2.74
C LYS A 233 -5.11 11.12 2.32
N PHE A 234 -4.84 11.11 1.01
CA PHE A 234 -3.60 11.59 0.43
C PHE A 234 -3.30 13.05 0.80
N THR A 235 -4.29 13.93 0.70
CA THR A 235 -4.13 15.35 1.02
C THR A 235 -3.78 15.58 2.50
N ALA A 236 -4.36 14.81 3.41
CA ALA A 236 -4.04 14.87 4.84
C ALA A 236 -2.59 14.43 5.10
N PHE A 237 -2.14 13.37 4.43
CA PHE A 237 -0.76 12.91 4.49
C PHE A 237 0.22 13.98 4.03
N ILE A 238 0.02 14.59 2.84
CA ILE A 238 0.93 15.65 2.33
C ILE A 238 0.96 16.86 3.28
N LYS A 239 -0.19 17.29 3.78
CA LYS A 239 -0.27 18.39 4.77
C LYS A 239 0.53 18.09 6.04
N SER A 240 0.52 16.84 6.51
CA SER A 240 1.26 16.41 7.71
C SER A 240 2.78 16.47 7.56
N LEU A 241 3.30 16.41 6.33
CA LEU A 241 4.74 16.47 6.08
C LEU A 241 5.35 17.85 6.43
N GLY A 242 4.53 18.92 6.49
CA GLY A 242 4.95 20.27 6.88
C GLY A 242 5.87 21.00 5.91
N SER A 243 6.39 20.30 4.89
CA SER A 243 7.33 20.81 3.89
C SER A 243 6.66 21.47 2.69
N TYR A 244 5.33 21.35 2.60
CA TYR A 244 4.57 21.80 1.45
C TYR A 244 3.49 22.81 1.86
N GLU A 245 3.29 23.82 1.02
CA GLU A 245 2.15 24.72 1.07
C GLU A 245 1.00 24.11 0.27
N TRP A 246 -0.21 24.47 0.58
CA TRP A 246 -1.39 24.00 -0.13
C TRP A 246 -2.39 25.13 -0.33
N ASN A 247 -3.12 25.06 -1.44
CA ASN A 247 -4.19 25.98 -1.80
C ASN A 247 -5.42 25.22 -2.26
N GLU A 248 -6.61 25.76 -2.00
CA GLU A 248 -7.89 25.21 -2.47
C GLU A 248 -8.48 26.14 -3.53
N ILE A 249 -8.73 25.59 -4.72
CA ILE A 249 -9.33 26.31 -5.83
C ILE A 249 -10.63 25.61 -6.20
N LEU A 250 -11.69 26.37 -6.48
CA LEU A 250 -12.92 25.81 -7.03
C LEU A 250 -12.77 25.71 -8.55
N ASP A 251 -13.06 24.55 -9.11
CA ASP A 251 -13.12 24.37 -10.55
C ASP A 251 -14.42 24.93 -11.15
N ASN A 252 -14.54 24.87 -12.47
CA ASN A 252 -15.73 25.34 -13.20
C ASN A 252 -17.03 24.60 -12.79
N ASN A 253 -16.92 23.44 -12.13
CA ASN A 253 -18.04 22.65 -11.64
C ASN A 253 -18.28 22.83 -10.12
N HIS A 254 -17.67 23.86 -9.52
CA HIS A 254 -17.71 24.16 -8.08
C HIS A 254 -17.15 23.02 -7.20
N GLN A 255 -16.29 22.16 -7.75
CA GLN A 255 -15.58 21.13 -6.99
C GLN A 255 -14.26 21.69 -6.43
N LYS A 256 -14.00 21.42 -5.16
CA LYS A 256 -12.75 21.81 -4.49
C LYS A 256 -11.58 21.01 -5.01
N GLN A 257 -10.63 21.68 -5.63
CA GLN A 257 -9.35 21.11 -6.05
C GLN A 257 -8.24 21.60 -5.13
N ILE A 258 -7.39 20.66 -4.68
CA ILE A 258 -6.27 20.97 -3.79
C ILE A 258 -4.99 20.91 -4.59
N TYR A 259 -4.19 21.97 -4.47
CA TYR A 259 -2.87 22.12 -5.08
C TYR A 259 -1.81 22.14 -4.00
N PHE A 260 -0.62 21.63 -4.30
CA PHE A 260 0.53 21.63 -3.43
C PHE A 260 1.73 22.31 -4.09
N ARG A 261 2.54 23.01 -3.26
CA ARG A 261 3.80 23.61 -3.66
C ARG A 261 4.84 23.42 -2.57
N ARG A 262 6.11 23.36 -2.93
CA ARG A 262 7.20 23.33 -1.95
C ARG A 262 7.20 24.63 -1.15
N ARG A 263 7.28 24.55 0.17
CA ARG A 263 7.40 25.72 1.03
C ARG A 263 8.79 26.34 0.83
N VAL A 264 8.85 27.59 0.43
CA VAL A 264 10.09 28.36 0.38
C VAL A 264 10.49 28.66 1.82
N LYS A 265 11.68 28.26 2.25
CA LYS A 265 12.23 28.74 3.54
C LYS A 265 12.57 30.21 3.33
N ASP A 266 11.85 31.10 3.99
CA ASP A 266 12.25 32.47 4.11
C ASP A 266 13.60 32.50 4.87
N ASP A 267 14.68 32.69 4.14
CA ASP A 267 15.94 33.11 4.72
C ASP A 267 15.69 34.45 5.42
N LYS A 268 15.99 34.49 6.70
CA LYS A 268 15.82 35.64 7.59
C LYS A 268 16.31 36.91 6.90
N VAL A 269 15.38 37.76 6.48
CA VAL A 269 15.68 39.16 6.19
C VAL A 269 16.08 39.80 7.50
N GLY A 270 17.34 40.20 7.61
CA GLY A 270 17.92 40.90 8.73
C GLY A 270 17.11 42.16 9.07
N LYS A 271 16.69 42.26 10.32
CA LYS A 271 16.22 43.52 10.90
C LYS A 271 17.36 44.55 10.83
N THR A 272 17.32 45.44 9.88
CA THR A 272 18.07 46.67 9.93
C THR A 272 17.28 47.62 10.81
N GLU A 273 17.77 47.84 12.03
CA GLU A 273 17.30 48.92 12.91
C GLU A 273 17.65 50.28 12.28
N GLU A 274 16.66 50.98 11.80
CA GLU A 274 16.78 52.45 11.60
C GLU A 274 16.73 53.12 12.92
N LYS A 275 17.91 53.51 13.44
CA LYS A 275 18.05 54.52 14.46
C LYS A 275 17.59 55.90 13.89
N LYS A 276 16.42 56.34 14.29
CA LYS A 276 16.09 57.78 14.20
C LYS A 276 16.94 58.54 15.20
N GLY A 277 17.92 59.24 14.64
CA GLY A 277 18.58 60.36 15.35
C GLY A 277 17.64 61.55 15.40
N VAL A 278 17.35 61.96 16.62
CA VAL A 278 16.79 63.30 16.93
C VAL A 278 17.96 64.20 17.18
N SER A 279 18.03 65.31 16.51
CA SER A 279 18.57 66.57 17.04
C SER A 279 18.27 67.75 16.11
N GLU A 280 17.68 68.75 16.72
CA GLU A 280 17.54 70.18 16.52
C GLU A 280 16.62 70.64 15.39
#